data_79262e3499610ab9264021ed94fbec9b
#
_entry.id   79262e3499610ab9264021ed94fbec9b
#
_cell.length_a   1.000
_cell.length_b   1.000
_cell.length_c   1.000
_cell.angle_alpha   90.00
_cell.angle_beta   90.00
_cell.angle_gamma   90.00
#
_symmetry.space_group_name_H-M   'P 1'
#
loop_
_entity.id
_entity.type
_entity.pdbx_description
1 polymer ?
#
loop_
_entity_poly.entity_id
_entity_poly.type
_entity_poly.pdbx_seq_one_letter_code
_entity_poly.pdbx_strand_id
1 'polypeptide(L)'
;RPVIKEDGVFLNQEIDKFANEVLLPDMKKVFSNASIEKKIIGEIIGFDRENKSDACEFISSLTGDNSRQVVSFGTEAGLYQEIGISTVVCGPGSIEQAHKIDEFIVLDELKKCINLLDGIKNNSIPN
;
A
#
# COMPACT_ATOMS: atom_id res chain seq x y z
N ARG A 1 3.67 2.94 -8.04
CA ARG A 1 2.45 2.15 -7.75
C ARG A 1 1.25 3.06 -7.91
N PRO A 2 0.23 2.66 -8.68
CA PRO A 2 -1.01 3.41 -8.76
C PRO A 2 -1.71 3.41 -7.40
N VAL A 3 -2.32 4.52 -7.04
CA VAL A 3 -3.10 4.67 -5.80
C VAL A 3 -4.51 4.13 -6.01
N ILE A 4 -5.03 4.30 -7.22
CA ILE A 4 -6.35 3.80 -7.61
C ILE A 4 -6.22 2.76 -8.73
N LYS A 5 -7.20 1.87 -8.82
CA LYS A 5 -7.20 0.73 -9.76
C LYS A 5 -7.18 1.17 -11.22
N GLU A 6 -7.89 2.26 -11.53
CA GLU A 6 -7.99 2.84 -12.87
C GLU A 6 -6.63 3.27 -13.41
N ASP A 7 -5.78 3.87 -12.57
CA ASP A 7 -4.42 4.24 -12.94
C ASP A 7 -3.57 3.03 -13.31
N GLY A 8 -3.76 1.92 -12.59
CA GLY A 8 -3.09 0.65 -12.88
C GLY A 8 -3.49 0.08 -14.23
N VAL A 9 -4.77 0.11 -14.55
CA VAL A 9 -5.30 -0.32 -15.85
C VAL A 9 -4.75 0.57 -16.96
N PHE A 10 -4.81 1.88 -16.80
CA PHE A 10 -4.29 2.85 -17.76
C PHE A 10 -2.79 2.62 -18.04
N LEU A 11 -1.97 2.51 -16.99
CA LEU A 11 -0.53 2.27 -17.14
C LEU A 11 -0.24 0.95 -17.87
N ASN A 12 -0.99 -0.09 -17.57
CA ASN A 12 -0.85 -1.37 -18.27
C ASN A 12 -1.18 -1.26 -19.76
N GLN A 13 -2.22 -0.52 -20.12
CA GLN A 13 -2.60 -0.27 -21.52
C GLN A 13 -1.54 0.54 -22.25
N GLU A 14 -0.99 1.59 -21.63
CA GLU A 14 0.08 2.40 -22.23
C GLU A 14 1.38 1.59 -22.44
N ILE A 15 1.72 0.71 -21.50
CA ILE A 15 2.86 -0.21 -21.64
C ILE A 15 2.63 -1.15 -22.84
N ASP A 16 1.44 -1.75 -22.94
CA ASP A 16 1.10 -2.66 -24.04
C ASP A 16 1.15 -1.95 -25.40
N LYS A 17 0.58 -0.74 -25.45
CA LYS A 17 0.59 0.09 -26.64
C LYS A 17 2.02 0.43 -27.06
N PHE A 18 2.85 0.91 -26.16
CA PHE A 18 4.25 1.24 -26.47
C PHE A 18 5.04 0.01 -26.92
N ALA A 19 4.86 -1.13 -26.24
CA ALA A 19 5.53 -2.38 -26.61
C ALA A 19 5.13 -2.84 -28.02
N ASN A 20 3.85 -2.79 -28.38
CA ASN A 20 3.37 -3.34 -29.64
C ASN A 20 3.46 -2.34 -30.80
N GLU A 21 3.28 -1.05 -30.57
CA GLU A 21 3.26 -0.04 -31.65
C GLU A 21 4.63 0.59 -31.91
N VAL A 22 5.53 0.62 -30.91
CA VAL A 22 6.83 1.25 -31.03
C VAL A 22 7.97 0.23 -31.02
N LEU A 23 8.09 -0.56 -29.94
CA LEU A 23 9.24 -1.45 -29.77
C LEU A 23 9.20 -2.66 -30.70
N LEU A 24 8.09 -3.36 -30.78
CA LEU A 24 7.98 -4.60 -31.54
C LEU A 24 8.20 -4.40 -33.04
N PRO A 25 7.69 -3.34 -33.71
CA PRO A 25 8.01 -3.08 -35.11
C PRO A 25 9.49 -2.87 -35.39
N ASP A 26 10.20 -2.16 -34.50
CA ASP A 26 11.63 -1.94 -34.65
C ASP A 26 12.45 -3.22 -34.42
N MET A 27 12.07 -4.01 -33.42
CA MET A 27 12.67 -5.33 -33.19
C MET A 27 12.50 -6.25 -34.41
N LYS A 28 11.32 -6.25 -35.04
CA LYS A 28 11.03 -7.09 -36.21
C LYS A 28 11.79 -6.69 -37.46
N LYS A 29 12.27 -5.45 -37.57
CA LYS A 29 13.17 -5.03 -38.65
C LYS A 29 14.53 -5.75 -38.56
N VAL A 30 14.96 -6.10 -37.34
CA VAL A 30 16.26 -6.79 -37.11
C VAL A 30 16.04 -8.32 -37.07
N PHE A 31 14.97 -8.76 -36.42
CA PHE A 31 14.64 -10.17 -36.30
C PHE A 31 13.13 -10.39 -36.50
N SER A 32 12.75 -10.97 -37.63
CA SER A 32 11.35 -11.10 -38.06
C SER A 32 10.44 -11.84 -37.06
N ASN A 33 11.01 -12.77 -36.30
CA ASN A 33 10.28 -13.56 -35.28
C ASN A 33 10.34 -12.94 -33.87
N ALA A 34 10.76 -11.68 -33.76
CA ALA A 34 10.76 -10.99 -32.48
C ALA A 34 9.34 -10.91 -31.88
N SER A 35 9.23 -11.13 -30.59
CA SER A 35 8.00 -11.01 -29.82
C SER A 35 8.28 -10.35 -28.49
N ILE A 36 7.25 -9.71 -27.92
CA ILE A 36 7.24 -9.18 -26.56
C ILE A 36 6.10 -9.87 -25.85
N GLU A 37 6.39 -10.55 -24.75
CA GLU A 37 5.40 -11.15 -23.87
C GLU A 37 5.35 -10.37 -22.54
N LYS A 38 4.17 -9.96 -22.14
CA LYS A 38 3.93 -9.36 -20.83
C LYS A 38 3.17 -10.34 -19.96
N LYS A 39 3.71 -10.65 -18.79
CA LYS A 39 3.05 -11.48 -17.79
C LYS A 39 2.85 -10.69 -16.50
N ILE A 40 1.62 -10.57 -16.07
CA ILE A 40 1.29 -10.01 -14.75
C ILE A 40 1.55 -11.12 -13.72
N ILE A 41 2.54 -10.91 -12.85
CA ILE A 41 2.92 -11.87 -11.79
C ILE A 41 2.28 -11.54 -10.44
N GLY A 42 1.74 -10.35 -10.30
CA GLY A 42 1.04 -9.91 -9.10
C GLY A 42 0.48 -8.50 -9.27
N GLU A 43 -0.58 -8.23 -8.58
CA GLU A 43 -1.23 -6.93 -8.53
C GLU A 43 -1.44 -6.56 -7.05
N ILE A 44 -1.02 -5.36 -6.66
CA ILE A 44 -1.21 -4.84 -5.31
C ILE A 44 -2.14 -3.64 -5.41
N ILE A 45 -3.30 -3.77 -4.79
CA ILE A 45 -4.32 -2.73 -4.75
C ILE A 45 -3.81 -1.58 -3.87
N GLY A 46 -3.95 -0.35 -4.37
CA GLY A 46 -3.62 0.84 -3.60
C GLY A 46 -4.58 0.99 -2.41
N PHE A 47 -4.10 1.65 -1.36
CA PHE A 47 -4.90 1.98 -0.19
C PHE A 47 -5.32 3.45 -0.30
N ASP A 48 -6.64 3.68 -0.45
CA ASP A 48 -7.19 5.02 -0.62
C ASP A 48 -7.28 5.75 0.73
N ARG A 49 -6.62 6.90 0.78
CA ARG A 49 -6.57 7.79 1.93
C ARG A 49 -7.88 8.56 2.16
N GLU A 50 -8.64 8.84 1.10
CA GLU A 50 -9.82 9.72 1.18
C GLU A 50 -11.03 9.01 1.80
N ASN A 51 -10.97 7.70 1.91
CA ASN A 51 -12.02 6.94 2.56
C ASN A 51 -11.97 7.20 4.07
N LYS A 52 -12.93 7.99 4.57
CA LYS A 52 -13.12 8.19 6.01
C LYS A 52 -13.40 6.84 6.65
N SER A 53 -12.50 6.41 7.52
CA SER A 53 -12.52 5.09 8.10
C SER A 53 -12.78 5.21 9.60
N ASP A 54 -13.81 4.52 10.10
CA ASP A 54 -14.09 4.40 11.53
C ASP A 54 -12.87 3.85 12.28
N ALA A 55 -12.11 2.96 11.65
CA ALA A 55 -10.85 2.45 12.19
C ALA A 55 -9.83 3.57 12.40
N CYS A 56 -9.75 4.52 11.47
CA CYS A 56 -8.85 5.67 11.61
C CYS A 56 -9.26 6.57 12.77
N GLU A 57 -10.56 6.85 12.90
CA GLU A 57 -11.10 7.66 14.01
C GLU A 57 -10.88 6.96 15.36
N PHE A 58 -11.12 5.66 15.41
CA PHE A 58 -10.89 4.85 16.59
C PHE A 58 -9.42 4.85 17.03
N ILE A 59 -8.48 4.61 16.11
CA ILE A 59 -7.04 4.64 16.44
C ILE A 59 -6.61 6.05 16.84
N SER A 60 -7.07 7.09 16.15
CA SER A 60 -6.80 8.48 16.53
C SER A 60 -7.27 8.79 17.96
N SER A 61 -8.42 8.27 18.37
CA SER A 61 -8.95 8.46 19.73
C SER A 61 -8.08 7.81 20.81
N LEU A 62 -7.41 6.70 20.49
CA LEU A 62 -6.53 5.97 21.42
C LEU A 62 -5.12 6.53 21.47
N THR A 63 -4.63 7.04 20.35
CA THR A 63 -3.25 7.55 20.25
C THR A 63 -3.13 9.05 20.50
N GLY A 64 -4.22 9.80 20.32
CA GLY A 64 -4.19 11.26 20.28
C GLY A 64 -3.57 11.81 18.99
N ASP A 65 -3.13 10.96 18.06
CA ASP A 65 -2.54 11.38 16.79
C ASP A 65 -3.62 11.46 15.71
N ASN A 66 -3.83 12.68 15.21
CA ASN A 66 -4.74 12.97 14.11
C ASN A 66 -4.01 13.18 12.78
N SER A 67 -2.69 12.94 12.74
CA SER A 67 -1.92 13.04 11.50
C SER A 67 -2.34 11.93 10.55
N ARG A 68 -2.42 12.26 9.27
CA ARG A 68 -2.70 11.29 8.20
C ARG A 68 -1.57 11.37 7.20
N GLN A 69 -0.75 10.36 7.15
CA GLN A 69 0.39 10.29 6.24
C GLN A 69 0.11 9.31 5.11
N VAL A 70 0.64 9.62 3.94
CA VAL A 70 0.69 8.69 2.82
C VAL A 70 2.08 8.09 2.78
N VAL A 71 2.14 6.80 2.66
CA VAL A 71 3.39 6.04 2.60
C VAL A 71 3.48 5.28 1.27
N SER A 72 4.71 5.10 0.78
CA SER A 72 4.97 4.49 -0.52
C SER A 72 5.22 2.97 -0.46
N PHE A 73 5.05 2.35 0.70
CA PHE A 73 5.21 0.90 0.82
C PHE A 73 3.92 0.14 0.45
N GLY A 74 4.06 -1.15 0.13
CA GLY A 74 2.91 -2.03 -0.10
C GLY A 74 2.33 -2.54 1.21
N THR A 75 1.00 -2.64 1.27
CA THR A 75 0.26 -3.18 2.40
C THR A 75 -0.96 -3.94 1.91
N GLU A 76 -1.45 -4.87 2.69
CA GLU A 76 -2.71 -5.58 2.44
C GLU A 76 -3.95 -4.73 2.78
N ALA A 77 -3.77 -3.54 3.35
CA ALA A 77 -4.88 -2.66 3.75
C ALA A 77 -5.84 -2.34 2.60
N GLY A 78 -5.33 -2.20 1.37
CA GLY A 78 -6.16 -1.99 0.18
C GLY A 78 -7.12 -3.15 -0.10
N LEU A 79 -6.72 -4.39 0.19
CA LEU A 79 -7.59 -5.57 0.02
C LEU A 79 -8.76 -5.56 1.00
N TYR A 80 -8.51 -5.20 2.26
CA TYR A 80 -9.58 -5.07 3.26
C TYR A 80 -10.52 -3.93 2.92
N GLN A 81 -9.99 -2.82 2.43
CA GLN A 81 -10.80 -1.67 2.00
C GLN A 81 -11.69 -2.02 0.80
N GLU A 82 -11.18 -2.79 -0.18
CA GLU A 82 -11.94 -3.21 -1.36
C GLU A 82 -13.18 -4.04 -1.00
N ILE A 83 -13.10 -4.84 0.07
CA ILE A 83 -14.26 -5.62 0.57
C ILE A 83 -15.10 -4.87 1.61
N GLY A 84 -14.88 -3.55 1.76
CA GLY A 84 -15.69 -2.69 2.63
C GLY A 84 -15.31 -2.72 4.10
N ILE A 85 -14.15 -3.29 4.46
CA ILE A 85 -13.67 -3.28 5.84
C ILE A 85 -13.00 -1.94 6.13
N SER A 86 -13.47 -1.25 7.17
CA SER A 86 -12.83 -0.04 7.67
C SER A 86 -11.41 -0.35 8.14
N THR A 87 -10.42 0.27 7.51
CA THR A 87 -9.03 -0.13 7.67
C THR A 87 -8.13 1.07 7.90
N VAL A 88 -7.12 0.91 8.74
CA VAL A 88 -6.04 1.87 8.96
C VAL A 88 -4.72 1.12 9.15
N VAL A 89 -3.63 1.67 8.64
CA VAL A 89 -2.28 1.17 8.90
C VAL A 89 -1.69 1.97 10.05
N CYS A 90 -1.36 1.29 11.13
CA CYS A 90 -0.75 1.89 12.31
C CYS A 90 0.24 0.91 12.92
N GLY A 91 1.40 1.40 13.31
CA GLY A 91 2.44 0.59 13.92
C GLY A 91 3.52 1.44 14.56
N PRO A 92 4.40 0.83 15.39
CA PRO A 92 5.47 1.55 16.06
C PRO A 92 6.63 1.85 15.10
N GLY A 93 7.42 2.88 15.44
CA GLY A 93 8.62 3.26 14.73
C GLY A 93 8.42 4.29 13.64
N SER A 94 9.49 4.56 12.89
CA SER A 94 9.51 5.52 11.80
C SER A 94 9.75 4.81 10.48
N ILE A 95 8.92 5.15 9.47
CA ILE A 95 9.12 4.65 8.10
C ILE A 95 10.50 5.01 7.53
N GLU A 96 11.13 6.05 8.04
CA GLU A 96 12.47 6.45 7.63
C GLU A 96 13.55 5.42 7.99
N GLN A 97 13.27 4.49 8.90
CA GLN A 97 14.19 3.41 9.25
C GLN A 97 14.01 2.18 8.36
N ALA A 98 12.88 2.05 7.68
CA ALA A 98 12.59 0.89 6.86
C ALA A 98 13.62 0.67 5.73
N HIS A 99 14.09 -0.56 5.60
CA HIS A 99 15.06 -0.99 4.59
C HIS A 99 16.45 -0.34 4.71
N LYS A 100 16.80 0.23 5.87
CA LYS A 100 18.16 0.72 6.15
C LYS A 100 19.03 -0.40 6.73
N ILE A 101 20.34 -0.24 6.53
CA ILE A 101 21.34 -1.03 7.26
C ILE A 101 21.20 -0.70 8.74
N ASP A 102 21.18 -1.71 9.59
CA ASP A 102 21.00 -1.56 11.05
C ASP A 102 19.65 -0.90 11.42
N GLU A 103 18.58 -1.25 10.68
CA GLU A 103 17.20 -0.83 11.00
C GLU A 103 16.90 -1.06 12.48
N PHE A 104 16.39 -0.05 13.15
CA PHE A 104 16.11 -0.09 14.58
C PHE A 104 14.73 0.50 14.91
N ILE A 105 14.24 0.14 16.08
CA ILE A 105 13.09 0.75 16.71
C ILE A 105 13.45 1.27 18.11
N VAL A 106 12.92 2.42 18.45
CA VAL A 106 13.10 3.00 19.79
C VAL A 106 12.18 2.27 20.77
N LEU A 107 12.71 1.90 21.95
CA LEU A 107 11.94 1.15 22.96
C LEU A 107 10.65 1.84 23.39
N ASP A 108 10.63 3.18 23.42
CA ASP A 108 9.42 3.92 23.79
C ASP A 108 8.31 3.81 22.72
N GLU A 109 8.67 3.62 21.45
CA GLU A 109 7.70 3.31 20.40
C GLU A 109 7.05 1.93 20.60
N LEU A 110 7.82 0.93 21.04
CA LEU A 110 7.28 -0.38 21.41
C LEU A 110 6.31 -0.28 22.59
N LYS A 111 6.65 0.51 23.61
CA LYS A 111 5.77 0.75 24.77
C LYS A 111 4.46 1.42 24.36
N LYS A 112 4.54 2.44 23.48
CA LYS A 112 3.34 3.10 22.93
C LYS A 112 2.47 2.10 22.18
N CYS A 113 3.07 1.22 21.37
CA CYS A 113 2.36 0.18 20.65
C CYS A 113 1.63 -0.79 21.60
N ILE A 114 2.29 -1.25 22.68
CA ILE A 114 1.66 -2.10 23.69
C ILE A 114 0.46 -1.39 24.31
N ASN A 115 0.60 -0.14 24.71
CA ASN A 115 -0.49 0.65 25.28
C ASN A 115 -1.67 0.80 24.29
N LEU A 116 -1.37 1.00 23.00
CA LEU A 116 -2.38 1.02 21.94
C LEU A 116 -3.14 -0.30 21.83
N LEU A 117 -2.43 -1.43 21.82
CA LEU A 117 -3.03 -2.75 21.75
C LEU A 117 -3.91 -3.04 22.98
N ASP A 118 -3.47 -2.66 24.16
CA ASP A 118 -4.28 -2.75 25.39
C ASP A 118 -5.53 -1.85 25.30
N GLY A 119 -5.38 -0.65 24.74
CA GLY A 119 -6.52 0.25 24.47
C GLY A 119 -7.53 -0.38 23.51
N ILE A 120 -7.07 -0.97 22.40
CA ILE A 120 -7.93 -1.68 21.44
C ILE A 120 -8.66 -2.82 22.13
N LYS A 121 -7.94 -3.68 22.85
CA LYS A 121 -8.52 -4.81 23.58
C LYS A 121 -9.62 -4.37 24.54
N ASN A 122 -9.38 -3.34 25.34
CA ASN A 122 -10.31 -2.88 26.36
C ASN A 122 -11.58 -2.23 25.77
N ASN A 123 -11.49 -1.69 24.55
CA ASN A 123 -12.64 -1.08 23.86
C ASN A 123 -13.36 -2.03 22.90
N SER A 124 -12.77 -3.20 22.59
CA SER A 124 -13.35 -4.15 21.63
C SER A 124 -14.08 -5.32 22.31
N ILE A 125 -13.94 -5.50 23.63
CA ILE A 125 -14.62 -6.56 24.38
C ILE A 125 -15.85 -5.94 25.05
N PRO A 126 -17.08 -6.28 24.62
CA PRO A 126 -18.30 -5.91 25.37
C PRO A 126 -18.23 -6.52 26.76
N ASN A 127 -18.51 -5.72 27.80
CA ASN A 127 -18.71 -6.19 29.15
C ASN A 127 -19.95 -7.10 29.25
#